data_a3a77cce2881a32f14e58e39b600fb85
#
_entry.id   a3a77cce2881a32f14e58e39b600fb85
#
_cell.length_a   1.000
_cell.length_b   1.000
_cell.length_c   1.000
_cell.angle_alpha   90.00
_cell.angle_beta   90.00
_cell.angle_gamma   90.00
#
_symmetry.space_group_name_H-M   'P 1'
#
loop_
_entity.id
_entity.type
_entity.pdbx_description
1 polymer ?
#
loop_
_entity_poly.entity_id
_entity_poly.type
_entity_poly.pdbx_seq_one_letter_code
_entity_poly.pdbx_strand_id
1 'polypeptide(L)'
;MSVKYDVFLSHNSADKPAVELIANRLRTDAGLNPFLDKWHLVPGESWQEALEDALQESATVAVFIGPSGVSPWHNAEMRTAIDRAVSTRDEYRLIPVLLPNADPESISSFLAQRTWVDFRPGLDDQEAFERLVAGIKGEAIRSGTYELPDEPAPYRGLLRFEAEQADFFFGREADTDYLLDKIEHNPFVAVIGASGSGKSSLVRAGLLPALAKDAIKGSKTWQTRLIVPGTDPLGSLAVGLCASLPLSDRREMVSQVKDSMLVGADGLRSETATLFATEDGRTTPLLLVIDQFEEIFTQCKEPVESCRPVIDAFIANLADAADHSNGRIRIVITLRADFLDRCLEL
;
A
#
# COMPACT_ATOMS: atom_id res chain seq x y z
N MET A 1 -3.56 -8.35 26.37
CA MET A 1 -4.64 -9.28 26.73
C MET A 1 -4.25 -10.67 26.30
N SER A 2 -4.61 -11.72 27.05
CA SER A 2 -4.26 -13.11 26.69
C SER A 2 -5.19 -13.55 25.56
N VAL A 3 -4.64 -14.03 24.46
CA VAL A 3 -5.40 -14.64 23.36
C VAL A 3 -5.88 -16.01 23.85
N LYS A 4 -7.20 -16.23 23.83
CA LYS A 4 -7.83 -17.46 24.27
C LYS A 4 -8.23 -18.36 23.11
N TYR A 5 -8.64 -17.76 22.01
CA TYR A 5 -9.05 -18.45 20.79
C TYR A 5 -8.14 -18.11 19.62
N ASP A 6 -7.81 -19.10 18.80
CA ASP A 6 -7.02 -18.89 17.59
C ASP A 6 -7.84 -18.19 16.51
N VAL A 7 -9.15 -18.47 16.46
CA VAL A 7 -10.05 -17.89 15.46
C VAL A 7 -11.48 -17.77 15.97
N PHE A 8 -12.11 -16.63 15.68
CA PHE A 8 -13.55 -16.40 15.83
C PHE A 8 -14.26 -16.74 14.52
N LEU A 9 -15.27 -17.63 14.56
CA LEU A 9 -16.00 -18.08 13.37
C LEU A 9 -17.31 -17.30 13.23
N SER A 10 -17.28 -16.22 12.47
CA SER A 10 -18.46 -15.41 12.16
C SER A 10 -19.27 -16.02 11.02
N HIS A 11 -20.55 -16.29 11.21
CA HIS A 11 -21.38 -16.98 10.21
C HIS A 11 -22.87 -16.61 10.31
N ASN A 12 -23.61 -16.89 9.24
CA ASN A 12 -25.08 -16.82 9.26
C ASN A 12 -25.64 -18.07 9.99
N SER A 13 -26.76 -17.92 10.68
CA SER A 13 -27.45 -19.04 11.32
C SER A 13 -27.83 -20.16 10.37
N ALA A 14 -28.10 -19.83 9.10
CA ALA A 14 -28.39 -20.80 8.04
C ALA A 14 -27.14 -21.64 7.67
N ASP A 15 -25.95 -21.07 7.79
CA ASP A 15 -24.68 -21.71 7.42
C ASP A 15 -24.04 -22.50 8.58
N LYS A 16 -24.63 -22.44 9.78
CA LYS A 16 -24.11 -23.04 10.99
C LYS A 16 -23.69 -24.51 10.87
N PRO A 17 -24.45 -25.40 10.19
CA PRO A 17 -24.02 -26.80 10.03
C PRO A 17 -22.71 -26.94 9.23
N ALA A 18 -22.51 -26.13 8.20
CA ALA A 18 -21.30 -26.16 7.41
C ALA A 18 -20.09 -25.61 8.21
N VAL A 19 -20.31 -24.52 8.94
CA VAL A 19 -19.27 -23.93 9.79
C VAL A 19 -18.89 -24.84 10.95
N GLU A 20 -19.84 -25.58 11.54
CA GLU A 20 -19.56 -26.54 12.60
C GLU A 20 -18.67 -27.70 12.12
N LEU A 21 -18.85 -28.17 10.86
CA LEU A 21 -17.96 -29.16 10.28
C LEU A 21 -16.52 -28.64 10.14
N ILE A 22 -16.36 -27.44 9.64
CA ILE A 22 -15.04 -26.79 9.52
C ILE A 22 -14.43 -26.54 10.90
N ALA A 23 -15.22 -26.07 11.86
CA ALA A 23 -14.77 -25.86 13.23
C ALA A 23 -14.25 -27.14 13.89
N ASN A 24 -14.96 -28.27 13.68
CA ASN A 24 -14.48 -29.57 14.15
C ASN A 24 -13.16 -29.96 13.52
N ARG A 25 -13.00 -29.79 12.19
CA ARG A 25 -11.74 -30.05 11.50
C ARG A 25 -10.61 -29.16 12.02
N LEU A 26 -10.87 -27.88 12.25
CA LEU A 26 -9.87 -26.95 12.83
C LEU A 26 -9.37 -27.46 14.19
N ARG A 27 -10.26 -28.01 15.00
CA ARG A 27 -9.93 -28.55 16.33
C ARG A 27 -9.23 -29.91 16.25
N THR A 28 -9.74 -30.85 15.43
CA THR A 28 -9.25 -32.24 15.42
C THR A 28 -8.01 -32.40 14.54
N ASP A 29 -8.01 -31.78 13.36
CA ASP A 29 -6.99 -32.03 12.34
C ASP A 29 -5.85 -31.00 12.42
N ALA A 30 -6.16 -29.74 12.80
CA ALA A 30 -5.18 -28.65 12.90
C ALA A 30 -4.75 -28.30 14.35
N GLY A 31 -5.42 -28.85 15.36
CA GLY A 31 -5.13 -28.58 16.79
C GLY A 31 -5.39 -27.11 17.21
N LEU A 32 -6.24 -26.40 16.48
CA LEU A 32 -6.61 -25.02 16.76
C LEU A 32 -7.80 -24.94 17.71
N ASN A 33 -7.92 -23.81 18.42
CA ASN A 33 -9.02 -23.54 19.35
C ASN A 33 -10.00 -22.50 18.75
N PRO A 34 -10.97 -22.89 17.90
CA PRO A 34 -11.93 -21.98 17.31
C PRO A 34 -13.03 -21.59 18.32
N PHE A 35 -13.43 -20.32 18.31
CA PHE A 35 -14.67 -19.90 18.95
C PHE A 35 -15.84 -20.10 18.00
N LEU A 36 -16.84 -20.87 18.46
CA LEU A 36 -18.13 -21.02 17.77
C LEU A 36 -19.24 -20.77 18.80
N ASP A 37 -20.21 -19.92 18.45
CA ASP A 37 -21.31 -19.51 19.34
C ASP A 37 -22.03 -20.67 19.99
N LYS A 38 -22.35 -21.71 19.22
CA LYS A 38 -23.03 -22.93 19.70
C LYS A 38 -22.29 -23.66 20.84
N TRP A 39 -20.97 -23.58 20.87
CA TRP A 39 -20.14 -24.32 21.81
C TRP A 39 -19.82 -23.54 23.10
N HIS A 40 -19.89 -22.20 23.02
CA HIS A 40 -19.33 -21.35 24.07
C HIS A 40 -20.35 -20.42 24.73
N LEU A 41 -21.53 -20.21 24.11
CA LEU A 41 -22.57 -19.39 24.70
C LEU A 41 -23.32 -20.18 25.76
N VAL A 42 -23.46 -19.60 26.97
CA VAL A 42 -24.20 -20.17 28.07
C VAL A 42 -25.68 -19.71 28.01
N PRO A 43 -26.66 -20.62 27.97
CA PRO A 43 -28.07 -20.23 27.98
C PRO A 43 -28.41 -19.39 29.21
N GLY A 44 -28.99 -18.20 28.96
CA GLY A 44 -29.41 -17.28 30.05
C GLY A 44 -28.43 -16.11 30.27
N GLU A 45 -27.25 -16.12 29.69
CA GLU A 45 -26.31 -14.99 29.70
C GLU A 45 -26.52 -14.03 28.52
N SER A 46 -25.97 -12.82 28.64
CA SER A 46 -25.97 -11.85 27.55
C SER A 46 -25.07 -12.34 26.40
N TRP A 47 -25.70 -12.78 25.32
CA TRP A 47 -24.99 -13.31 24.17
C TRP A 47 -24.16 -12.25 23.41
N GLN A 48 -24.57 -10.96 23.47
CA GLN A 48 -23.84 -9.87 22.84
C GLN A 48 -22.49 -9.61 23.50
N GLU A 49 -22.50 -9.49 24.85
CA GLU A 49 -21.27 -9.31 25.63
C GLU A 49 -20.32 -10.50 25.45
N ALA A 50 -20.84 -11.73 25.50
CA ALA A 50 -20.04 -12.93 25.31
C ALA A 50 -19.38 -13.01 23.89
N LEU A 51 -20.05 -12.50 22.85
CA LEU A 51 -19.49 -12.42 21.48
C LEU A 51 -18.43 -11.33 21.35
N GLU A 52 -18.65 -10.16 21.97
CA GLU A 52 -17.67 -9.06 21.97
C GLU A 52 -16.40 -9.48 22.72
N ASP A 53 -16.52 -10.12 23.86
CA ASP A 53 -15.40 -10.66 24.64
C ASP A 53 -14.64 -11.72 23.85
N ALA A 54 -15.36 -12.67 23.23
CA ALA A 54 -14.74 -13.71 22.40
C ALA A 54 -14.00 -13.14 21.19
N LEU A 55 -14.55 -12.09 20.56
CA LEU A 55 -13.90 -11.40 19.46
C LEU A 55 -12.59 -10.72 19.92
N GLN A 56 -12.62 -10.10 21.11
CA GLN A 56 -11.43 -9.46 21.69
C GLN A 56 -10.37 -10.49 22.13
N GLU A 57 -10.80 -11.67 22.57
CA GLU A 57 -9.94 -12.78 23.00
C GLU A 57 -9.44 -13.66 21.84
N SER A 58 -9.84 -13.37 20.58
CA SER A 58 -9.44 -14.12 19.40
C SER A 58 -8.25 -13.48 18.68
N ALA A 59 -7.38 -14.31 18.10
CA ALA A 59 -6.24 -13.84 17.29
C ALA A 59 -6.65 -13.45 15.87
N THR A 60 -7.70 -14.10 15.33
CA THR A 60 -8.11 -14.01 13.93
C THR A 60 -9.65 -14.09 13.86
N VAL A 61 -10.24 -13.51 12.82
CA VAL A 61 -11.67 -13.69 12.49
C VAL A 61 -11.80 -14.34 11.13
N ALA A 62 -12.54 -15.44 11.05
CA ALA A 62 -12.99 -16.03 9.79
C ALA A 62 -14.46 -15.68 9.58
N VAL A 63 -14.77 -15.01 8.46
CA VAL A 63 -16.12 -14.60 8.08
C VAL A 63 -16.65 -15.53 7.02
N PHE A 64 -17.58 -16.40 7.39
CA PHE A 64 -18.20 -17.37 6.50
C PHE A 64 -19.36 -16.75 5.73
N ILE A 65 -19.33 -16.94 4.41
CA ILE A 65 -20.32 -16.42 3.47
C ILE A 65 -20.92 -17.61 2.74
N GLY A 66 -22.17 -17.92 3.04
CA GLY A 66 -22.93 -18.98 2.39
C GLY A 66 -23.93 -18.44 1.34
N PRO A 67 -24.86 -19.31 0.85
CA PRO A 67 -25.86 -18.94 -0.17
C PRO A 67 -26.81 -17.81 0.25
N SER A 68 -27.01 -17.63 1.56
CA SER A 68 -27.84 -16.55 2.12
C SER A 68 -27.07 -15.23 2.24
N GLY A 69 -25.84 -15.17 1.73
CA GLY A 69 -24.98 -14.02 1.82
C GLY A 69 -24.44 -13.76 3.24
N VAL A 70 -23.94 -12.56 3.42
CA VAL A 70 -23.42 -12.11 4.72
C VAL A 70 -24.59 -11.97 5.69
N SER A 71 -24.50 -12.57 6.86
CA SER A 71 -25.54 -12.54 7.89
C SER A 71 -26.09 -11.13 8.13
N PRO A 72 -27.40 -10.97 8.49
CA PRO A 72 -27.93 -9.74 9.09
C PRO A 72 -27.16 -9.26 10.34
N TRP A 73 -26.38 -10.14 10.94
CA TRP A 73 -25.41 -9.88 12.03
C TRP A 73 -24.24 -8.98 11.66
N HIS A 74 -24.01 -8.77 10.39
CA HIS A 74 -23.11 -7.71 9.91
C HIS A 74 -23.80 -6.35 9.99
N ASN A 75 -24.74 -6.20 10.96
CA ASN A 75 -25.25 -4.95 11.43
C ASN A 75 -24.09 -3.99 11.74
N ALA A 76 -24.36 -2.69 11.71
CA ALA A 76 -23.36 -1.65 11.96
C ALA A 76 -22.51 -1.90 13.23
N GLU A 77 -23.08 -2.58 14.23
CA GLU A 77 -22.43 -2.93 15.50
C GLU A 77 -21.33 -3.98 15.35
N MET A 78 -21.57 -5.08 14.64
CA MET A 78 -20.55 -6.10 14.39
C MET A 78 -19.46 -5.59 13.44
N ARG A 79 -19.82 -4.82 12.42
CA ARG A 79 -18.81 -4.11 11.58
C ARG A 79 -17.94 -3.21 12.43
N THR A 80 -18.54 -2.44 13.33
CA THR A 80 -17.81 -1.56 14.24
C THR A 80 -16.91 -2.34 15.17
N ALA A 81 -17.34 -3.50 15.68
CA ALA A 81 -16.53 -4.36 16.54
C ALA A 81 -15.35 -4.99 15.77
N ILE A 82 -15.61 -5.49 14.55
CA ILE A 82 -14.57 -6.02 13.65
C ILE A 82 -13.61 -4.89 13.22
N ASP A 83 -14.11 -3.73 12.82
CA ASP A 83 -13.30 -2.57 12.43
C ASP A 83 -12.43 -2.07 13.60
N ARG A 84 -12.97 -2.05 14.82
CA ARG A 84 -12.18 -1.74 16.02
C ARG A 84 -11.10 -2.76 16.27
N ALA A 85 -11.44 -4.05 16.23
CA ALA A 85 -10.50 -5.12 16.47
C ALA A 85 -9.34 -5.10 15.42
N VAL A 86 -9.67 -4.85 14.15
CA VAL A 86 -8.70 -4.71 13.05
C VAL A 86 -7.88 -3.42 13.17
N SER A 87 -8.47 -2.32 13.65
CA SER A 87 -7.79 -1.01 13.75
C SER A 87 -6.88 -0.89 14.96
N THR A 88 -7.12 -1.69 16.01
CA THR A 88 -6.38 -1.62 17.28
C THR A 88 -5.20 -2.59 17.38
N ARG A 89 -5.07 -3.51 16.43
CA ARG A 89 -4.01 -4.52 16.42
C ARG A 89 -3.42 -4.66 15.02
N ASP A 90 -2.17 -4.32 14.84
CA ASP A 90 -1.44 -4.44 13.56
C ASP A 90 -1.37 -5.88 13.01
N GLU A 91 -1.55 -6.89 13.87
CA GLU A 91 -1.48 -8.31 13.52
C GLU A 91 -2.85 -9.00 13.42
N TYR A 92 -3.96 -8.26 13.56
CA TYR A 92 -5.29 -8.86 13.55
C TYR A 92 -5.75 -9.23 12.15
N ARG A 93 -5.98 -10.53 11.91
CA ARG A 93 -6.33 -11.06 10.59
C ARG A 93 -7.83 -11.28 10.43
N LEU A 94 -8.34 -10.87 9.30
CA LEU A 94 -9.72 -11.08 8.87
C LEU A 94 -9.71 -11.91 7.59
N ILE A 95 -10.30 -13.12 7.64
CA ILE A 95 -10.27 -14.10 6.56
C ILE A 95 -11.69 -14.31 6.04
N PRO A 96 -12.06 -13.84 4.84
CA PRO A 96 -13.31 -14.22 4.20
C PRO A 96 -13.26 -15.69 3.76
N VAL A 97 -14.34 -16.43 4.00
CA VAL A 97 -14.46 -17.85 3.65
C VAL A 97 -15.75 -18.07 2.88
N LEU A 98 -15.65 -18.50 1.62
CA LEU A 98 -16.81 -18.82 0.78
C LEU A 98 -17.23 -20.28 1.00
N LEU A 99 -18.48 -20.49 1.40
CA LEU A 99 -19.09 -21.80 1.55
C LEU A 99 -19.67 -22.30 0.21
N PRO A 100 -20.01 -23.60 0.09
CA PRO A 100 -20.67 -24.13 -1.10
C PRO A 100 -21.92 -23.33 -1.47
N ASN A 101 -22.08 -23.07 -2.77
CA ASN A 101 -23.14 -22.24 -3.36
C ASN A 101 -23.17 -20.77 -2.93
N ALA A 102 -22.13 -20.26 -2.32
CA ALA A 102 -21.99 -18.83 -2.05
C ALA A 102 -21.82 -18.05 -3.36
N ASP A 103 -22.47 -16.88 -3.43
CA ASP A 103 -22.29 -15.95 -4.54
C ASP A 103 -21.09 -15.03 -4.23
N PRO A 104 -20.02 -15.02 -5.07
CA PRO A 104 -18.88 -14.13 -4.87
C PRO A 104 -19.25 -12.64 -4.89
N GLU A 105 -20.32 -12.26 -5.58
CA GLU A 105 -20.79 -10.87 -5.61
C GLU A 105 -21.42 -10.42 -4.27
N SER A 106 -21.75 -11.38 -3.40
CA SER A 106 -22.25 -11.10 -2.04
C SER A 106 -21.16 -10.64 -1.06
N ILE A 107 -19.88 -10.71 -1.47
CA ILE A 107 -18.75 -10.23 -0.67
C ILE A 107 -18.82 -8.70 -0.61
N SER A 108 -18.91 -8.14 0.60
CA SER A 108 -18.88 -6.69 0.78
C SER A 108 -17.54 -6.11 0.28
N SER A 109 -17.56 -4.87 -0.22
CA SER A 109 -16.37 -4.18 -0.72
C SER A 109 -15.19 -4.15 0.29
N PHE A 110 -15.49 -4.16 1.57
CA PHE A 110 -14.50 -4.24 2.65
C PHE A 110 -13.81 -5.61 2.72
N LEU A 111 -14.54 -6.70 2.50
CA LEU A 111 -14.00 -8.07 2.50
C LEU A 111 -13.34 -8.42 1.17
N ALA A 112 -13.80 -7.85 0.06
CA ALA A 112 -13.26 -8.09 -1.28
C ALA A 112 -11.79 -7.65 -1.48
N GLN A 113 -11.29 -6.77 -0.61
CA GLN A 113 -9.88 -6.33 -0.62
C GLN A 113 -8.92 -7.34 0.03
N ARG A 114 -9.43 -8.44 0.60
CA ARG A 114 -8.64 -9.44 1.30
C ARG A 114 -8.62 -10.75 0.53
N THR A 115 -7.55 -11.50 0.68
CA THR A 115 -7.47 -12.88 0.15
C THR A 115 -8.50 -13.74 0.89
N TRP A 116 -9.34 -14.45 0.15
CA TRP A 116 -10.36 -15.34 0.70
C TRP A 116 -10.00 -16.81 0.55
N VAL A 117 -10.68 -17.63 1.34
CA VAL A 117 -10.62 -19.10 1.25
C VAL A 117 -11.88 -19.60 0.56
N ASP A 118 -11.77 -20.52 -0.39
CA ASP A 118 -12.86 -20.96 -1.25
C ASP A 118 -13.23 -22.42 -1.01
N PHE A 119 -14.30 -22.64 -0.23
CA PHE A 119 -14.91 -23.97 -0.04
C PHE A 119 -16.10 -24.23 -0.96
N ARG A 120 -16.29 -23.45 -2.02
CA ARG A 120 -17.39 -23.69 -2.97
C ARG A 120 -17.30 -25.03 -3.66
N PRO A 121 -16.12 -25.63 -3.92
CA PRO A 121 -16.02 -27.01 -4.44
C PRO A 121 -16.55 -28.07 -3.47
N GLY A 122 -16.40 -27.87 -2.16
CA GLY A 122 -16.87 -28.77 -1.11
C GLY A 122 -16.28 -28.43 0.26
N LEU A 123 -16.96 -28.80 1.33
CA LEU A 123 -16.50 -28.60 2.73
C LEU A 123 -15.33 -29.54 3.10
N ASP A 124 -15.11 -30.59 2.33
CA ASP A 124 -14.04 -31.55 2.44
C ASP A 124 -12.79 -31.16 1.64
N ASP A 125 -12.85 -30.04 0.89
CA ASP A 125 -11.71 -29.54 0.11
C ASP A 125 -10.49 -29.33 1.02
N GLN A 126 -9.44 -30.10 0.74
CA GLN A 126 -8.24 -30.12 1.56
C GLN A 126 -7.38 -28.87 1.33
N GLU A 127 -7.32 -28.38 0.10
CA GLU A 127 -6.55 -27.17 -0.22
C GLU A 127 -7.18 -25.94 0.43
N ALA A 128 -8.51 -25.80 0.37
CA ALA A 128 -9.23 -24.74 1.06
C ALA A 128 -9.02 -24.81 2.57
N PHE A 129 -9.02 -26.02 3.14
CA PHE A 129 -8.79 -26.19 4.56
C PHE A 129 -7.37 -25.80 4.97
N GLU A 130 -6.35 -26.23 4.24
CA GLU A 130 -4.95 -25.84 4.50
C GLU A 130 -4.75 -24.32 4.38
N ARG A 131 -5.42 -23.70 3.40
CA ARG A 131 -5.45 -22.23 3.25
C ARG A 131 -6.05 -21.53 4.47
N LEU A 132 -7.15 -22.05 4.99
CA LEU A 132 -7.78 -21.50 6.18
C LEU A 132 -6.84 -21.62 7.40
N VAL A 133 -6.26 -22.79 7.62
CA VAL A 133 -5.32 -23.06 8.73
C VAL A 133 -4.10 -22.14 8.65
N ALA A 134 -3.49 -22.00 7.46
CA ALA A 134 -2.34 -21.12 7.25
C ALA A 134 -2.71 -19.65 7.51
N GLY A 135 -3.89 -19.20 7.01
CA GLY A 135 -4.40 -17.86 7.28
C GLY A 135 -4.59 -17.58 8.77
N ILE A 136 -5.13 -18.56 9.54
CA ILE A 136 -5.29 -18.44 10.99
C ILE A 136 -3.93 -18.35 11.69
N LYS A 137 -2.96 -19.18 11.30
CA LYS A 137 -1.59 -19.16 11.86
C LYS A 137 -0.76 -17.95 11.39
N GLY A 138 -1.21 -17.25 10.34
CA GLY A 138 -0.44 -16.16 9.72
C GLY A 138 0.75 -16.63 8.91
N GLU A 139 0.66 -17.83 8.41
CA GLU A 139 1.67 -18.45 7.58
C GLU A 139 1.27 -18.31 6.10
N ALA A 140 2.22 -18.01 5.23
CA ALA A 140 1.98 -18.10 3.79
C ALA A 140 1.85 -19.57 3.41
N ILE A 141 0.80 -19.91 2.63
CA ILE A 141 0.64 -21.28 2.15
C ILE A 141 1.79 -21.60 1.21
N ARG A 142 2.63 -22.50 1.64
CA ARG A 142 3.52 -23.22 0.74
C ARG A 142 2.68 -24.31 0.09
N SER A 143 1.90 -23.96 -0.95
CA SER A 143 1.26 -24.98 -1.80
C SER A 143 2.36 -25.86 -2.37
N GLY A 144 2.31 -27.15 -2.04
CA GLY A 144 3.13 -28.30 -2.42
C GLY A 144 4.46 -27.99 -3.08
N THR A 145 5.48 -28.74 -2.86
CA THR A 145 6.86 -28.69 -3.38
C THR A 145 7.07 -28.23 -4.83
N TYR A 146 6.46 -27.12 -5.21
CA TYR A 146 6.95 -26.26 -6.27
C TYR A 146 7.99 -25.37 -5.59
N GLU A 147 9.24 -25.74 -5.68
CA GLU A 147 10.31 -24.74 -5.61
C GLU A 147 9.93 -23.72 -6.68
N LEU A 148 9.27 -22.62 -6.25
CA LEU A 148 9.20 -21.46 -7.12
C LEU A 148 10.65 -21.15 -7.46
N PRO A 149 11.02 -21.10 -8.75
CA PRO A 149 12.33 -20.59 -9.11
C PRO A 149 12.50 -19.26 -8.35
N ASP A 150 13.71 -18.98 -7.90
CA ASP A 150 14.08 -17.70 -7.23
C ASP A 150 13.88 -16.50 -8.17
N GLU A 151 13.10 -16.66 -9.19
CA GLU A 151 12.72 -15.69 -10.20
C GLU A 151 11.50 -14.90 -9.72
N PRO A 152 11.57 -13.57 -9.79
CA PRO A 152 10.47 -12.70 -9.40
C PRO A 152 9.22 -13.03 -10.23
N ALA A 153 8.06 -13.16 -9.56
CA ALA A 153 6.81 -13.49 -10.23
C ALA A 153 6.51 -12.47 -11.35
N PRO A 154 6.33 -12.92 -12.62
CA PRO A 154 6.12 -12.02 -13.76
C PRO A 154 4.79 -11.27 -13.69
N TYR A 155 3.81 -11.78 -12.95
CA TYR A 155 2.50 -11.16 -12.74
C TYR A 155 2.35 -10.72 -11.29
N ARG A 156 2.26 -9.40 -11.07
CA ARG A 156 2.22 -8.80 -9.73
C ARG A 156 0.82 -8.49 -9.22
N GLY A 157 -0.22 -8.86 -9.94
CA GLY A 157 -1.59 -8.52 -9.58
C GLY A 157 -1.82 -7.01 -9.51
N LEU A 158 -2.20 -6.50 -8.34
CA LEU A 158 -2.42 -5.06 -8.10
C LEU A 158 -1.15 -4.31 -7.64
N LEU A 159 -0.05 -5.01 -7.43
CA LEU A 159 1.20 -4.37 -7.02
C LEU A 159 1.85 -3.67 -8.22
N ARG A 160 2.45 -2.51 -7.96
CA ARG A 160 3.24 -1.79 -8.96
C ARG A 160 4.52 -2.56 -9.30
N PHE A 161 5.02 -2.38 -10.52
CA PHE A 161 6.35 -2.82 -10.91
C PHE A 161 7.40 -1.85 -10.35
N GLU A 162 8.45 -2.39 -9.75
CA GLU A 162 9.63 -1.65 -9.31
C GLU A 162 10.76 -1.78 -10.35
N ALA A 163 11.85 -1.03 -10.19
CA ALA A 163 12.96 -1.02 -11.14
C ALA A 163 13.60 -2.39 -11.38
N GLU A 164 13.66 -3.23 -10.34
CA GLU A 164 14.20 -4.60 -10.38
C GLU A 164 13.38 -5.55 -11.25
N GLN A 165 12.12 -5.16 -11.55
CA GLN A 165 11.21 -5.94 -12.39
C GLN A 165 11.01 -5.33 -13.78
N ALA A 166 11.90 -4.43 -14.20
CA ALA A 166 11.83 -3.79 -15.51
C ALA A 166 11.77 -4.81 -16.68
N ASP A 167 12.43 -5.95 -16.53
CA ASP A 167 12.44 -7.02 -17.55
C ASP A 167 11.09 -7.73 -17.70
N PHE A 168 10.15 -7.52 -16.77
CA PHE A 168 8.78 -8.03 -16.84
C PHE A 168 7.75 -6.95 -17.17
N PHE A 169 8.19 -5.72 -17.40
CA PHE A 169 7.33 -4.57 -17.70
C PHE A 169 7.20 -4.36 -19.20
N PHE A 170 6.26 -5.09 -19.83
CA PHE A 170 6.03 -5.10 -21.26
C PHE A 170 4.82 -4.28 -21.68
N GLY A 171 4.82 -3.84 -22.97
CA GLY A 171 3.69 -3.21 -23.63
C GLY A 171 3.50 -1.74 -23.30
N ARG A 172 4.48 -1.10 -22.64
CA ARG A 172 4.48 0.33 -22.33
C ARG A 172 5.76 1.02 -22.81
N GLU A 173 6.45 0.43 -23.78
CA GLU A 173 7.70 0.95 -24.37
C GLU A 173 7.46 2.32 -25.00
N ALA A 174 6.39 2.46 -25.80
CA ALA A 174 6.04 3.73 -26.44
C ALA A 174 5.73 4.84 -25.42
N ASP A 175 5.08 4.51 -24.32
CA ASP A 175 4.81 5.48 -23.24
C ASP A 175 6.11 5.88 -22.52
N THR A 176 7.03 4.92 -22.35
CA THR A 176 8.35 5.17 -21.76
C THR A 176 9.17 6.08 -22.65
N ASP A 177 9.23 5.81 -23.97
CA ASP A 177 9.94 6.63 -24.93
C ASP A 177 9.35 8.06 -25.00
N TYR A 178 8.02 8.17 -24.99
CA TYR A 178 7.35 9.46 -24.94
C TYR A 178 7.70 10.24 -23.67
N LEU A 179 7.74 9.56 -22.51
CA LEU A 179 8.09 10.18 -21.23
C LEU A 179 9.57 10.63 -21.22
N LEU A 180 10.48 9.83 -21.79
CA LEU A 180 11.89 10.21 -21.96
C LEU A 180 12.04 11.47 -22.80
N ASP A 181 11.36 11.55 -23.97
CA ASP A 181 11.35 12.76 -24.81
C ASP A 181 10.85 13.98 -24.02
N LYS A 182 9.77 13.84 -23.26
CA LYS A 182 9.25 14.94 -22.45
C LYS A 182 10.25 15.43 -21.41
N ILE A 183 10.90 14.50 -20.71
CA ILE A 183 11.87 14.84 -19.64
C ILE A 183 13.15 15.45 -20.22
N GLU A 184 13.56 15.07 -21.41
CA GLU A 184 14.73 15.67 -22.06
C GLU A 184 14.52 17.16 -22.32
N HIS A 185 13.31 17.54 -22.72
CA HIS A 185 12.98 18.90 -23.17
C HIS A 185 12.30 19.79 -22.13
N ASN A 186 11.76 19.19 -21.05
CA ASN A 186 11.01 19.94 -20.04
C ASN A 186 11.56 19.67 -18.63
N PRO A 187 11.74 20.69 -17.81
CA PRO A 187 12.19 20.53 -16.42
C PRO A 187 11.11 19.97 -15.51
N PHE A 188 9.82 20.07 -15.88
CA PHE A 188 8.69 19.56 -15.13
C PHE A 188 7.74 18.78 -16.03
N VAL A 189 7.43 17.53 -15.64
CA VAL A 189 6.55 16.64 -16.40
C VAL A 189 5.54 15.97 -15.45
N ALA A 190 4.26 16.00 -15.79
CA ALA A 190 3.21 15.34 -15.05
C ALA A 190 2.68 14.11 -15.79
N VAL A 191 2.72 12.95 -15.15
CA VAL A 191 2.11 11.68 -15.61
C VAL A 191 0.74 11.56 -14.99
N ILE A 192 -0.31 11.87 -15.77
CA ILE A 192 -1.68 11.94 -15.29
C ILE A 192 -2.49 10.76 -15.81
N GLY A 193 -3.33 10.17 -14.98
CA GLY A 193 -4.22 9.08 -15.39
C GLY A 193 -5.07 8.54 -14.25
N ALA A 194 -6.02 7.66 -14.59
CA ALA A 194 -6.90 7.02 -13.63
C ALA A 194 -6.13 6.22 -12.56
N SER A 195 -6.77 5.95 -11.41
CA SER A 195 -6.22 5.02 -10.43
C SER A 195 -6.01 3.65 -11.07
N GLY A 196 -4.90 2.97 -10.77
CA GLY A 196 -4.60 1.64 -11.35
C GLY A 196 -4.14 1.66 -12.81
N SER A 197 -3.99 2.81 -13.49
CA SER A 197 -3.53 2.90 -14.89
C SER A 197 -2.04 2.60 -15.11
N GLY A 198 -1.30 2.23 -14.06
CA GLY A 198 0.12 1.87 -14.15
C GLY A 198 1.09 3.05 -14.17
N LYS A 199 0.68 4.27 -13.76
CA LYS A 199 1.56 5.46 -13.70
C LYS A 199 2.84 5.24 -12.90
N SER A 200 2.70 4.73 -11.67
CA SER A 200 3.86 4.43 -10.81
C SER A 200 4.77 3.36 -11.41
N SER A 201 4.19 2.33 -12.05
CA SER A 201 4.96 1.29 -12.75
C SER A 201 5.69 1.85 -13.98
N LEU A 202 5.04 2.73 -14.74
CA LEU A 202 5.67 3.40 -15.89
C LEU A 202 6.92 4.19 -15.47
N VAL A 203 6.83 4.92 -14.36
CA VAL A 203 7.97 5.69 -13.86
C VAL A 203 9.03 4.75 -13.27
N ARG A 204 8.66 3.80 -12.40
CA ARG A 204 9.61 2.96 -11.66
C ARG A 204 10.25 1.88 -12.52
N ALA A 205 9.47 1.15 -13.31
CA ALA A 205 9.95 0.03 -14.13
C ALA A 205 10.23 0.41 -15.60
N GLY A 206 9.66 1.52 -16.09
CA GLY A 206 9.94 2.03 -17.43
C GLY A 206 11.04 3.09 -17.40
N LEU A 207 10.74 4.28 -16.88
CA LEU A 207 11.60 5.46 -16.95
C LEU A 207 12.94 5.27 -16.22
N LEU A 208 12.94 4.90 -14.94
CA LEU A 208 14.16 4.85 -14.13
C LEU A 208 15.20 3.86 -14.68
N PRO A 209 14.82 2.63 -15.07
CA PRO A 209 15.78 1.70 -15.70
C PRO A 209 16.31 2.18 -17.06
N ALA A 210 15.47 2.87 -17.85
CA ALA A 210 15.90 3.42 -19.13
C ALA A 210 16.94 4.53 -18.95
N LEU A 211 16.75 5.43 -17.99
CA LEU A 211 17.74 6.48 -17.66
C LEU A 211 19.05 5.88 -17.11
N ALA A 212 18.98 4.83 -16.30
CA ALA A 212 20.15 4.11 -15.83
C ALA A 212 20.95 3.45 -16.99
N LYS A 213 20.27 3.11 -18.10
CA LYS A 213 20.89 2.62 -19.35
C LYS A 213 21.32 3.73 -20.30
N ASP A 214 21.32 5.00 -19.87
CA ASP A 214 21.73 6.18 -20.63
C ASP A 214 20.79 6.52 -21.83
N ALA A 215 19.48 6.23 -21.68
CA ALA A 215 18.49 6.51 -22.73
C ALA A 215 18.41 8.00 -23.11
N ILE A 216 18.68 8.91 -22.17
CA ILE A 216 19.01 10.31 -22.43
C ILE A 216 20.52 10.45 -22.21
N LYS A 217 21.24 11.02 -23.16
CA LYS A 217 22.69 11.13 -23.08
C LYS A 217 23.17 11.74 -21.77
N GLY A 218 23.96 11.00 -21.02
CA GLY A 218 24.49 11.38 -19.70
C GLY A 218 23.57 11.06 -18.53
N SER A 219 22.35 10.56 -18.76
CA SER A 219 21.38 10.29 -17.69
C SER A 219 21.81 9.22 -16.71
N LYS A 220 22.68 8.29 -17.10
CA LYS A 220 23.24 7.28 -16.20
C LYS A 220 24.00 7.85 -15.00
N THR A 221 24.45 9.10 -15.10
CA THR A 221 25.16 9.80 -14.02
C THR A 221 24.26 10.68 -13.18
N TRP A 222 22.98 10.81 -13.54
CA TRP A 222 22.06 11.64 -12.78
C TRP A 222 21.79 11.07 -11.40
N GLN A 223 21.63 11.94 -10.42
CA GLN A 223 21.05 11.55 -9.14
C GLN A 223 19.55 11.35 -9.32
N THR A 224 19.05 10.21 -8.91
CA THR A 224 17.60 9.93 -8.96
C THR A 224 17.06 9.85 -7.55
N ARG A 225 16.00 10.59 -7.28
CA ARG A 225 15.27 10.55 -6.01
C ARG A 225 13.80 10.29 -6.30
N LEU A 226 13.27 9.29 -5.62
CA LEU A 226 11.85 8.95 -5.69
C LEU A 226 11.26 9.11 -4.30
N ILE A 227 10.24 9.96 -4.21
CA ILE A 227 9.52 10.25 -2.97
C ILE A 227 8.01 10.07 -3.15
N VAL A 228 7.33 9.89 -2.05
CA VAL A 228 5.87 10.00 -1.91
C VAL A 228 5.64 11.09 -0.87
N PRO A 229 4.79 12.08 -1.13
CA PRO A 229 4.63 13.24 -0.23
C PRO A 229 4.22 12.87 1.20
N GLY A 230 3.24 11.98 1.35
CA GLY A 230 2.73 11.57 2.67
C GLY A 230 2.13 12.73 3.46
N THR A 231 2.21 12.64 4.79
CA THR A 231 1.71 13.66 5.71
C THR A 231 2.66 14.87 5.87
N ASP A 232 3.93 14.74 5.45
CA ASP A 232 4.95 15.79 5.54
C ASP A 232 5.75 15.84 4.23
N PRO A 233 5.25 16.54 3.19
CA PRO A 233 5.87 16.55 1.87
C PRO A 233 7.29 17.17 1.86
N LEU A 234 7.55 18.22 2.65
CA LEU A 234 8.90 18.80 2.78
C LEU A 234 9.85 17.85 3.50
N GLY A 235 9.37 17.16 4.54
CA GLY A 235 10.16 16.13 5.23
C GLY A 235 10.50 14.95 4.32
N SER A 236 9.53 14.46 3.54
CA SER A 236 9.75 13.39 2.56
C SER A 236 10.78 13.79 1.50
N LEU A 237 10.71 15.04 1.03
CA LEU A 237 11.67 15.59 0.07
C LEU A 237 13.09 15.69 0.68
N ALA A 238 13.20 16.24 1.90
CA ALA A 238 14.49 16.34 2.60
C ALA A 238 15.12 14.95 2.85
N VAL A 239 14.32 13.97 3.29
CA VAL A 239 14.80 12.58 3.45
C VAL A 239 15.29 12.02 2.12
N GLY A 240 14.55 12.24 1.03
CA GLY A 240 14.94 11.80 -0.31
C GLY A 240 16.26 12.41 -0.77
N LEU A 241 16.45 13.70 -0.60
CA LEU A 241 17.70 14.39 -0.96
C LEU A 241 18.91 13.87 -0.16
N CYS A 242 18.72 13.65 1.14
CA CYS A 242 19.78 13.19 2.04
C CYS A 242 20.00 11.66 2.00
N ALA A 243 19.31 10.90 1.15
CA ALA A 243 19.35 9.43 1.15
C ALA A 243 20.74 8.84 0.94
N SER A 244 21.64 9.54 0.23
CA SER A 244 23.03 9.10 -0.03
C SER A 244 24.02 9.43 1.11
N LEU A 245 23.61 10.21 2.10
CA LEU A 245 24.46 10.58 3.21
C LEU A 245 24.64 9.42 4.21
N PRO A 246 25.77 9.36 4.93
CA PRO A 246 25.97 8.47 6.07
C PRO A 246 24.83 8.65 7.11
N LEU A 247 24.46 7.56 7.79
CA LEU A 247 23.39 7.60 8.80
C LEU A 247 23.66 8.57 9.95
N SER A 248 24.95 8.74 10.33
CA SER A 248 25.38 9.69 11.37
C SER A 248 24.98 11.12 11.08
N ASP A 249 25.05 11.54 9.82
CA ASP A 249 24.91 12.94 9.39
C ASP A 249 23.51 13.23 8.87
N ARG A 250 22.80 12.16 8.47
CA ARG A 250 21.51 12.25 7.76
C ARG A 250 20.45 12.98 8.58
N ARG A 251 20.33 12.68 9.88
CA ARG A 251 19.24 13.24 10.71
C ARG A 251 19.33 14.75 10.86
N GLU A 252 20.52 15.27 11.10
CA GLU A 252 20.75 16.72 11.23
C GLU A 252 20.56 17.41 9.87
N MET A 253 21.12 16.83 8.81
CA MET A 253 21.02 17.37 7.45
C MET A 253 19.57 17.40 6.96
N VAL A 254 18.77 16.36 7.21
CA VAL A 254 17.34 16.34 6.87
C VAL A 254 16.59 17.50 7.52
N SER A 255 16.88 17.83 8.78
CA SER A 255 16.25 18.96 9.45
C SER A 255 16.68 20.29 8.80
N GLN A 256 17.96 20.47 8.54
CA GLN A 256 18.48 21.69 7.91
C GLN A 256 17.90 21.89 6.48
N VAL A 257 17.89 20.84 5.68
CA VAL A 257 17.31 20.88 4.31
C VAL A 257 15.82 21.21 4.36
N LYS A 258 15.06 20.60 5.29
CA LYS A 258 13.64 20.89 5.45
C LYS A 258 13.41 22.36 5.86
N ASP A 259 14.18 22.86 6.83
CA ASP A 259 14.07 24.24 7.31
C ASP A 259 14.44 25.24 6.21
N SER A 260 15.46 24.96 5.40
CA SER A 260 15.84 25.75 4.23
C SER A 260 14.70 25.88 3.23
N MET A 261 14.03 24.76 2.90
CA MET A 261 12.88 24.74 1.99
C MET A 261 11.62 25.39 2.57
N LEU A 262 11.46 25.41 3.89
CA LEU A 262 10.34 26.06 4.54
C LEU A 262 10.48 27.59 4.54
N VAL A 263 11.73 28.09 4.63
CA VAL A 263 12.04 29.54 4.69
C VAL A 263 12.08 30.19 3.30
N GLY A 264 12.60 29.47 2.28
CA GLY A 264 12.83 30.01 0.94
C GLY A 264 12.32 29.10 -0.17
N ALA A 265 11.76 29.69 -1.22
CA ALA A 265 11.34 28.94 -2.40
C ALA A 265 12.52 28.33 -3.19
N ASP A 266 13.72 28.85 -3.02
CA ASP A 266 14.94 28.36 -3.65
C ASP A 266 15.69 27.28 -2.85
N GLY A 267 15.13 26.87 -1.71
CA GLY A 267 15.74 25.89 -0.80
C GLY A 267 16.09 24.58 -1.51
N LEU A 268 15.15 23.98 -2.24
CA LEU A 268 15.40 22.75 -3.00
C LEU A 268 16.58 22.88 -3.98
N ARG A 269 16.64 23.98 -4.73
CA ARG A 269 17.71 24.25 -5.71
C ARG A 269 19.06 24.45 -5.02
N SER A 270 19.09 25.25 -3.96
CA SER A 270 20.30 25.54 -3.18
C SER A 270 20.86 24.30 -2.50
N GLU A 271 20.02 23.52 -1.84
CA GLU A 271 20.42 22.27 -1.18
C GLU A 271 20.88 21.22 -2.19
N THR A 272 20.19 21.09 -3.33
CA THR A 272 20.62 20.20 -4.41
C THR A 272 22.01 20.57 -4.93
N ALA A 273 22.29 21.87 -5.09
CA ALA A 273 23.60 22.34 -5.53
C ALA A 273 24.72 21.99 -4.54
N THR A 274 24.41 22.01 -3.24
CA THR A 274 25.37 21.66 -2.17
C THR A 274 25.54 20.14 -2.05
N LEU A 275 24.44 19.39 -1.97
CA LEU A 275 24.46 17.95 -1.71
C LEU A 275 25.05 17.13 -2.89
N PHE A 276 24.88 17.61 -4.13
CA PHE A 276 25.31 16.92 -5.34
C PHE A 276 26.45 17.65 -6.07
N ALA A 277 27.18 18.51 -5.35
CA ALA A 277 28.39 19.13 -5.86
C ALA A 277 29.46 18.06 -6.15
N THR A 278 30.13 18.20 -7.29
CA THR A 278 31.29 17.37 -7.67
C THR A 278 32.59 18.07 -7.29
N GLU A 279 33.69 17.35 -7.24
CA GLU A 279 35.01 17.90 -6.88
C GLU A 279 35.47 19.02 -7.82
N ASP A 280 35.00 19.01 -9.07
CA ASP A 280 35.28 20.05 -10.07
C ASP A 280 34.33 21.26 -10.00
N GLY A 281 33.53 21.34 -8.94
CA GLY A 281 32.61 22.46 -8.66
C GLY A 281 31.35 22.46 -9.53
N ARG A 282 31.06 21.38 -10.26
CA ARG A 282 29.78 21.18 -10.95
C ARG A 282 28.77 20.54 -10.04
N THR A 283 27.49 20.65 -10.40
CA THR A 283 26.40 19.94 -9.73
C THR A 283 25.94 18.79 -10.62
N THR A 284 25.91 17.58 -10.05
CA THR A 284 25.30 16.43 -10.76
C THR A 284 23.81 16.69 -10.97
N PRO A 285 23.29 16.48 -12.19
CA PRO A 285 21.86 16.65 -12.44
C PRO A 285 21.01 15.73 -11.56
N LEU A 286 19.85 16.23 -11.12
CA LEU A 286 18.88 15.51 -10.31
C LEU A 286 17.61 15.23 -11.12
N LEU A 287 17.16 13.98 -11.11
CA LEU A 287 15.79 13.61 -11.42
C LEU A 287 15.03 13.39 -10.13
N LEU A 288 14.08 14.25 -9.82
CA LEU A 288 13.17 14.12 -8.71
C LEU A 288 11.84 13.53 -9.18
N VAL A 289 11.51 12.34 -8.72
CA VAL A 289 10.22 11.69 -8.97
C VAL A 289 9.35 11.80 -7.74
N ILE A 290 8.17 12.39 -7.90
CA ILE A 290 7.17 12.51 -6.83
C ILE A 290 5.99 11.63 -7.23
N ASP A 291 5.95 10.44 -6.66
CA ASP A 291 4.90 9.45 -6.92
C ASP A 291 3.71 9.73 -6.00
N GLN A 292 2.48 9.56 -6.51
CA GLN A 292 1.22 9.81 -5.79
C GLN A 292 1.12 11.27 -5.28
N PHE A 293 1.34 12.23 -6.17
CA PHE A 293 1.33 13.66 -5.84
C PHE A 293 0.03 14.12 -5.19
N GLU A 294 -1.10 13.44 -5.50
CA GLU A 294 -2.39 13.68 -4.84
C GLU A 294 -2.38 13.54 -3.32
N GLU A 295 -1.35 12.92 -2.72
CA GLU A 295 -1.25 12.78 -1.27
C GLU A 295 -1.11 14.13 -0.54
N ILE A 296 -0.59 15.18 -1.20
CA ILE A 296 -0.56 16.52 -0.61
C ILE A 296 -1.96 17.04 -0.26
N PHE A 297 -3.00 16.51 -0.93
CA PHE A 297 -4.41 16.88 -0.68
C PHE A 297 -5.13 15.92 0.25
N THR A 298 -4.67 14.68 0.38
CA THR A 298 -5.41 13.60 1.03
C THR A 298 -4.82 13.18 2.38
N GLN A 299 -3.54 13.44 2.61
CA GLN A 299 -2.83 12.98 3.81
C GLN A 299 -2.71 14.03 4.91
N CYS A 300 -3.14 15.25 4.68
CA CYS A 300 -3.20 16.27 5.73
C CYS A 300 -4.25 15.90 6.78
N LYS A 301 -3.81 15.49 7.97
CA LYS A 301 -4.68 15.05 9.10
C LYS A 301 -5.18 16.20 9.98
N GLU A 302 -4.60 17.39 9.85
CA GLU A 302 -4.96 18.59 10.58
C GLU A 302 -5.95 19.45 9.78
N PRO A 303 -6.58 20.45 10.39
CA PRO A 303 -7.34 21.44 9.61
C PRO A 303 -6.50 21.92 8.44
N VAL A 304 -7.08 21.96 7.24
CA VAL A 304 -6.40 22.30 5.97
C VAL A 304 -5.54 23.57 6.10
N GLU A 305 -5.96 24.52 6.94
CA GLU A 305 -5.26 25.76 7.24
C GLU A 305 -3.88 25.54 7.89
N SER A 306 -3.71 24.49 8.70
CA SER A 306 -2.42 24.18 9.35
C SER A 306 -1.40 23.55 8.40
N CYS A 307 -1.87 22.81 7.39
CA CYS A 307 -1.00 22.17 6.40
C CYS A 307 -0.64 23.10 5.23
N ARG A 308 -1.45 24.13 5.00
CA ARG A 308 -1.31 25.04 3.86
C ARG A 308 0.09 25.63 3.71
N PRO A 309 0.74 26.18 4.77
CA PRO A 309 2.08 26.76 4.64
C PRO A 309 3.13 25.75 4.16
N VAL A 310 3.03 24.50 4.60
CA VAL A 310 3.97 23.43 4.20
C VAL A 310 3.74 23.03 2.75
N ILE A 311 2.49 22.93 2.32
CA ILE A 311 2.12 22.64 0.92
C ILE A 311 2.57 23.77 0.01
N ASP A 312 2.29 25.03 0.38
CA ASP A 312 2.68 26.20 -0.42
C ASP A 312 4.21 26.30 -0.55
N ALA A 313 4.96 26.05 0.52
CA ALA A 313 6.41 26.00 0.50
C ALA A 313 6.92 24.84 -0.39
N PHE A 314 6.31 23.66 -0.30
CA PHE A 314 6.65 22.51 -1.14
C PHE A 314 6.46 22.85 -2.63
N ILE A 315 5.31 23.39 -3.02
CA ILE A 315 5.02 23.78 -4.41
C ILE A 315 5.97 24.89 -4.88
N ALA A 316 6.22 25.92 -4.05
CA ALA A 316 7.12 27.01 -4.39
C ALA A 316 8.54 26.52 -4.66
N ASN A 317 9.05 25.56 -3.88
CA ASN A 317 10.36 24.95 -4.11
C ASN A 317 10.42 24.13 -5.39
N LEU A 318 9.36 23.39 -5.74
CA LEU A 318 9.29 22.65 -7.00
C LEU A 318 9.26 23.60 -8.21
N ALA A 319 8.49 24.68 -8.13
CA ALA A 319 8.39 25.69 -9.19
C ALA A 319 9.74 26.41 -9.39
N ASP A 320 10.38 26.90 -8.32
CA ASP A 320 11.71 27.52 -8.42
C ASP A 320 12.74 26.56 -9.02
N ALA A 321 12.75 25.31 -8.58
CA ALA A 321 13.68 24.30 -9.08
C ALA A 321 13.46 24.01 -10.58
N ALA A 322 12.21 23.96 -11.04
CA ALA A 322 11.89 23.78 -12.46
C ALA A 322 12.35 24.99 -13.30
N ASP A 323 12.06 26.21 -12.83
CA ASP A 323 12.30 27.43 -13.61
C ASP A 323 13.76 27.90 -13.58
N HIS A 324 14.44 27.74 -12.45
CA HIS A 324 15.75 28.39 -12.21
C HIS A 324 16.94 27.43 -12.09
N SER A 325 16.76 26.12 -12.22
CA SER A 325 17.88 25.15 -12.14
C SER A 325 18.72 25.05 -13.41
N ASN A 326 18.37 25.77 -14.48
CA ASN A 326 18.99 25.65 -15.78
C ASN A 326 19.02 24.19 -16.31
N GLY A 327 17.93 23.46 -16.10
CA GLY A 327 17.78 22.06 -16.50
C GLY A 327 18.60 21.05 -15.70
N ARG A 328 19.19 21.47 -14.58
CA ARG A 328 19.92 20.57 -13.66
C ARG A 328 19.00 19.77 -12.74
N ILE A 329 17.82 20.26 -12.48
CA ILE A 329 16.76 19.56 -11.76
C ILE A 329 15.62 19.29 -12.72
N ARG A 330 15.24 18.04 -12.85
CA ARG A 330 14.07 17.60 -13.59
C ARG A 330 13.11 16.97 -12.61
N ILE A 331 11.83 17.31 -12.75
CA ILE A 331 10.78 16.88 -11.83
C ILE A 331 9.75 16.08 -12.63
N VAL A 332 9.46 14.89 -12.16
CA VAL A 332 8.37 14.05 -12.68
C VAL A 332 7.38 13.80 -11.55
N ILE A 333 6.13 14.15 -11.74
CA ILE A 333 5.07 13.81 -10.80
C ILE A 333 4.16 12.75 -11.42
N THR A 334 3.65 11.83 -10.60
CA THR A 334 2.47 11.01 -10.96
C THR A 334 1.25 11.55 -10.24
N LEU A 335 0.16 11.73 -10.96
CA LEU A 335 -1.06 12.33 -10.43
C LEU A 335 -2.29 11.55 -10.90
N ARG A 336 -3.23 11.33 -10.00
CA ARG A 336 -4.55 10.83 -10.37
C ARG A 336 -5.34 11.92 -11.09
N ALA A 337 -5.99 11.54 -12.18
CA ALA A 337 -6.72 12.50 -13.03
C ALA A 337 -7.85 13.24 -12.29
N ASP A 338 -8.47 12.60 -11.29
CA ASP A 338 -9.54 13.19 -10.47
C ASP A 338 -9.04 14.29 -9.49
N PHE A 339 -7.72 14.49 -9.37
CA PHE A 339 -7.11 15.57 -8.59
C PHE A 339 -6.55 16.71 -9.44
N LEU A 340 -6.67 16.65 -10.76
CA LEU A 340 -6.10 17.66 -11.65
C LEU A 340 -6.65 19.06 -11.35
N ASP A 341 -7.96 19.18 -11.15
CA ASP A 341 -8.60 20.48 -10.85
C ASP A 341 -8.03 21.13 -9.57
N ARG A 342 -7.74 20.30 -8.55
CA ARG A 342 -7.11 20.78 -7.31
C ARG A 342 -5.67 21.28 -7.51
N CYS A 343 -4.94 20.66 -8.45
CA CYS A 343 -3.59 21.13 -8.78
C CYS A 343 -3.59 22.48 -9.51
N LEU A 344 -4.66 22.79 -10.25
CA LEU A 344 -4.80 24.08 -10.94
C LEU A 344 -5.13 25.26 -9.99
N GLU A 345 -5.49 24.95 -8.74
CA GLU A 345 -5.79 25.93 -7.68
C GLU A 345 -4.55 26.26 -6.82
N LEU A 346 -3.41 25.55 -7.05
CA LEU A 346 -2.14 25.77 -6.36
C LEU A 346 -1.30 26.83 -7.06
#